data_93c46ba9d7ff9767a16b06a2721887e5
#
_entry.id   93c46ba9d7ff9767a16b06a2721887e5
#
_cell.length_a   1.000
_cell.length_b   1.000
_cell.length_c   1.000
_cell.angle_alpha   90.00
_cell.angle_beta   90.00
_cell.angle_gamma   90.00
#
_symmetry.space_group_name_H-M   'P 1'
#
loop_
_entity.id
_entity.type
_entity.pdbx_description
1 polymer ?
#
loop_
_entity_poly.entity_id
_entity_poly.type
_entity_poly.pdbx_seq_one_letter_code
_entity_poly.pdbx_strand_id
1 'polypeptide(L)'
;MKRTLLILCCLAGFGAHGQRFDQLALTPQVAWNSWNNFQGRGSKALVREVADATATDVNAADGPVFWSWAKTPPMGWNSWDCFGAGVWETNVLANADYMAQHLKSHGWEVVTIDIQWYEPLAHTTEYRKGAMLEMDANGRLLPATNRFPLTQGTRSFKPVADYLHAKGLKFGLHLMRGIPRQAVDRDNSPILGTSYRAADIADRNSKCPWNGDMYGVDMTKPGAQEYYDSVFALLASWGLDYVKVDDLSTPYHQAEIEAIRKAIDKIGRPIVFSTSPGATPVTQGEHIQRHANLWRISDDFWDDWRALYAQFARLDRWTPHRAAGHWPDADMLPLGNVRAWQQKDAWTHFTRDEQYTLMTLWSIARSPLILGGNLPNNDEFTLSLLTNDEVIAVNQASLNNRQLFNQSNHIVWVADVPNSRDKYVALFNTTPAAAGGRRRGGPPGDQPAPAPGQAAKDPDATAPARISVPLAGIGIAGVCKVRDLWSHKDLGTVSDAVSATVSSHGAALLRVQPGE
;
A
#
# COMPACT_ATOMS: atom_id res chain seq x y z
N MET A 1 17.93 -57.59 -75.87
CA MET A 1 16.62 -57.60 -75.19
C MET A 1 16.72 -56.69 -73.97
N LYS A 2 16.28 -55.43 -74.11
CA LYS A 2 16.28 -54.41 -73.03
C LYS A 2 14.87 -54.31 -72.50
N ARG A 3 14.69 -54.56 -71.18
CA ARG A 3 13.42 -54.35 -70.50
C ARG A 3 13.40 -52.93 -69.92
N THR A 4 12.49 -52.12 -70.44
CA THR A 4 12.23 -50.76 -69.94
C THR A 4 11.28 -50.89 -68.79
N LEU A 5 11.70 -50.42 -67.63
CA LEU A 5 10.89 -50.32 -66.41
C LEU A 5 10.23 -48.92 -66.37
N LEU A 6 8.91 -48.89 -66.46
CA LEU A 6 8.10 -47.68 -66.34
C LEU A 6 7.87 -47.42 -64.88
N ILE A 7 8.46 -46.30 -64.36
CA ILE A 7 8.19 -45.81 -63.01
C ILE A 7 7.02 -44.82 -63.09
N LEU A 8 5.90 -45.23 -62.52
CA LEU A 8 4.71 -44.38 -62.36
C LEU A 8 4.94 -43.48 -61.13
N CYS A 9 5.26 -42.19 -61.33
CA CYS A 9 5.28 -41.18 -60.24
C CYS A 9 3.86 -40.79 -59.92
N CYS A 10 3.34 -41.27 -58.77
CA CYS A 10 2.16 -40.67 -58.12
C CYS A 10 2.55 -39.34 -57.52
N LEU A 11 2.17 -38.25 -58.15
CA LEU A 11 2.15 -36.91 -57.55
C LEU A 11 1.02 -36.87 -56.53
N ALA A 12 1.32 -37.16 -55.28
CA ALA A 12 0.46 -36.78 -54.17
C ALA A 12 0.58 -35.29 -53.95
N GLY A 13 -0.41 -34.52 -54.39
CA GLY A 13 -0.53 -33.11 -54.07
C GLY A 13 -0.72 -32.94 -52.57
N PHE A 14 0.33 -32.54 -51.87
CA PHE A 14 0.18 -31.98 -50.52
C PHE A 14 -0.55 -30.66 -50.66
N GLY A 15 -1.85 -30.65 -50.48
CA GLY A 15 -2.61 -29.45 -50.17
C GLY A 15 -2.09 -28.91 -48.85
N ALA A 16 -1.33 -27.82 -48.91
CA ALA A 16 -1.02 -27.05 -47.73
C ALA A 16 -2.36 -26.49 -47.18
N HIS A 17 -2.97 -27.23 -46.29
CA HIS A 17 -4.02 -26.70 -45.45
C HIS A 17 -3.30 -25.75 -44.50
N GLY A 18 -3.38 -24.45 -44.81
CA GLY A 18 -3.05 -23.43 -43.83
C GLY A 18 -3.91 -23.71 -42.59
N GLN A 19 -3.25 -24.05 -41.48
CA GLN A 19 -3.95 -24.16 -40.22
C GLN A 19 -4.64 -22.80 -39.96
N ARG A 20 -5.97 -22.81 -40.03
CA ARG A 20 -6.75 -21.69 -39.57
C ARG A 20 -6.68 -21.67 -38.05
N PHE A 21 -6.06 -20.63 -37.50
CA PHE A 21 -6.00 -20.37 -36.07
C PHE A 21 -7.16 -19.44 -35.67
N ASP A 22 -8.37 -19.81 -36.05
CA ASP A 22 -9.58 -18.99 -35.91
C ASP A 22 -9.91 -18.65 -34.41
N GLN A 23 -9.24 -19.30 -33.48
CA GLN A 23 -9.38 -19.06 -32.04
C GLN A 23 -8.09 -18.59 -31.37
N LEU A 24 -7.02 -18.39 -32.13
CA LEU A 24 -5.79 -17.78 -31.59
C LEU A 24 -5.86 -16.27 -31.72
N ALA A 25 -5.50 -15.57 -30.63
CA ALA A 25 -5.47 -14.11 -30.58
C ALA A 25 -6.84 -13.41 -30.68
N LEU A 26 -7.88 -13.97 -30.07
CA LEU A 26 -9.17 -13.30 -29.88
C LEU A 26 -9.06 -12.02 -29.03
N THR A 27 -7.98 -11.88 -28.26
CA THR A 27 -7.60 -10.67 -27.53
C THR A 27 -6.20 -10.22 -27.97
N PRO A 28 -5.84 -8.94 -27.83
CA PRO A 28 -4.48 -8.48 -28.06
C PRO A 28 -3.47 -9.33 -27.28
N GLN A 29 -2.45 -9.82 -28.00
CA GLN A 29 -1.43 -10.68 -27.37
C GLN A 29 -0.49 -9.84 -26.51
N VAL A 30 -0.28 -10.29 -25.28
CA VAL A 30 0.77 -9.77 -24.41
C VAL A 30 2.01 -10.66 -24.61
N ALA A 31 3.08 -10.07 -25.13
CA ALA A 31 4.32 -10.79 -25.40
C ALA A 31 5.54 -9.92 -25.09
N TRP A 32 6.63 -10.60 -24.73
CA TRP A 32 7.92 -9.96 -24.53
C TRP A 32 8.72 -9.94 -25.84
N ASN A 33 9.37 -8.80 -26.12
CA ASN A 33 10.24 -8.63 -27.28
C ASN A 33 11.66 -8.25 -26.82
N SER A 34 12.63 -9.14 -27.08
CA SER A 34 14.04 -8.94 -26.68
C SER A 34 14.70 -7.72 -27.30
N TRP A 35 14.24 -7.28 -28.49
CA TRP A 35 14.80 -6.13 -29.18
C TRP A 35 14.63 -4.82 -28.40
N ASN A 36 13.47 -4.62 -27.78
CA ASN A 36 13.18 -3.40 -27.02
C ASN A 36 14.12 -3.23 -25.82
N ASN A 37 14.54 -4.35 -25.20
CA ASN A 37 15.37 -4.33 -23.99
C ASN A 37 16.87 -4.49 -24.29
N PHE A 38 17.23 -5.30 -25.27
CA PHE A 38 18.62 -5.72 -25.51
C PHE A 38 19.17 -5.37 -26.89
N GLN A 39 18.31 -4.97 -27.83
CA GLN A 39 18.68 -4.72 -29.23
C GLN A 39 19.50 -5.88 -29.80
N GLY A 40 20.66 -5.62 -30.39
CA GLY A 40 21.55 -6.66 -30.92
C GLY A 40 22.41 -7.40 -29.89
N ARG A 41 22.27 -7.14 -28.59
CA ARG A 41 23.09 -7.71 -27.51
C ARG A 41 22.45 -8.95 -26.84
N GLY A 42 21.33 -9.44 -27.35
CA GLY A 42 20.67 -10.65 -26.81
C GLY A 42 21.53 -11.90 -27.00
N SER A 43 21.81 -12.65 -25.93
CA SER A 43 22.43 -13.97 -25.98
C SER A 43 21.40 -15.08 -25.81
N LYS A 44 21.73 -16.31 -26.28
CA LYS A 44 20.88 -17.50 -26.08
C LYS A 44 20.64 -17.78 -24.58
N ALA A 45 21.61 -17.50 -23.72
CA ALA A 45 21.50 -17.65 -22.28
C ALA A 45 20.49 -16.64 -21.70
N LEU A 46 20.60 -15.37 -22.09
CA LEU A 46 19.71 -14.30 -21.65
C LEU A 46 18.27 -14.50 -22.13
N VAL A 47 18.08 -14.98 -23.38
CA VAL A 47 16.73 -15.33 -23.91
C VAL A 47 16.13 -16.49 -23.14
N ARG A 48 16.94 -17.49 -22.75
CA ARG A 48 16.48 -18.59 -21.91
C ARG A 48 16.12 -18.11 -20.50
N GLU A 49 16.96 -17.32 -19.85
CA GLU A 49 16.73 -16.79 -18.53
C GLU A 49 15.42 -15.99 -18.48
N VAL A 50 15.16 -15.13 -19.46
CA VAL A 50 13.90 -14.38 -19.58
C VAL A 50 12.73 -15.31 -19.92
N ALA A 51 12.93 -16.33 -20.78
CA ALA A 51 11.89 -17.30 -21.10
C ALA A 51 11.54 -18.19 -19.89
N ASP A 52 12.54 -18.59 -19.10
CA ASP A 52 12.34 -19.37 -17.88
C ASP A 52 11.65 -18.53 -16.80
N ALA A 53 12.06 -17.27 -16.62
CA ALA A 53 11.37 -16.32 -15.75
C ALA A 53 9.93 -16.07 -16.21
N THR A 54 9.70 -15.95 -17.52
CA THR A 54 8.37 -15.79 -18.09
C THR A 54 7.55 -17.09 -17.99
N ALA A 55 8.19 -18.26 -18.16
CA ALA A 55 7.52 -19.56 -18.11
C ALA A 55 7.13 -19.98 -16.68
N THR A 56 7.86 -19.54 -15.67
CA THR A 56 7.46 -19.69 -14.26
C THR A 56 6.21 -18.86 -13.93
N ASP A 57 5.98 -17.77 -14.67
CA ASP A 57 4.80 -16.91 -14.54
C ASP A 57 3.60 -17.35 -15.42
N VAL A 58 3.80 -18.17 -16.47
CA VAL A 58 2.81 -18.41 -17.54
C VAL A 58 1.76 -19.48 -17.21
N ASN A 59 1.76 -20.06 -16.02
CA ASN A 59 0.57 -20.79 -15.56
C ASN A 59 -0.48 -19.87 -14.92
N ALA A 60 -0.32 -18.57 -15.07
CA ALA A 60 -1.15 -17.58 -14.44
C ALA A 60 -1.95 -16.78 -15.48
N ALA A 61 -3.07 -17.32 -15.91
CA ALA A 61 -4.21 -16.47 -16.28
C ALA A 61 -4.55 -15.47 -15.15
N ASP A 62 -3.97 -15.67 -13.94
CA ASP A 62 -4.29 -14.97 -12.69
C ASP A 62 -3.11 -14.25 -12.01
N GLY A 63 -1.91 -14.17 -12.63
CA GLY A 63 -0.72 -13.52 -12.02
C GLY A 63 -0.07 -14.31 -10.87
N PRO A 64 0.95 -13.78 -10.16
CA PRO A 64 1.58 -14.43 -9.02
C PRO A 64 0.60 -14.79 -7.91
N VAL A 65 0.78 -15.94 -7.28
CA VAL A 65 -0.13 -16.46 -6.23
C VAL A 65 -0.36 -15.43 -5.11
N PHE A 66 0.67 -14.68 -4.76
CA PHE A 66 0.58 -13.68 -3.68
C PHE A 66 -0.37 -12.51 -3.99
N TRP A 67 -0.72 -12.26 -5.27
CA TRP A 67 -1.75 -11.26 -5.59
C TRP A 67 -3.11 -11.64 -5.00
N SER A 68 -3.38 -12.93 -4.87
CA SER A 68 -4.60 -13.41 -4.22
C SER A 68 -4.70 -13.06 -2.73
N TRP A 69 -3.59 -12.67 -2.09
CA TRP A 69 -3.53 -12.36 -0.66
C TRP A 69 -4.01 -10.94 -0.32
N ALA A 70 -4.04 -10.05 -1.30
CA ALA A 70 -4.54 -8.68 -1.19
C ALA A 70 -5.42 -8.32 -2.39
N LYS A 71 -6.46 -9.10 -2.67
CA LYS A 71 -7.38 -8.90 -3.83
C LYS A 71 -8.03 -7.52 -3.84
N THR A 72 -8.22 -6.93 -2.68
CA THR A 72 -8.64 -5.56 -2.48
C THR A 72 -7.56 -4.81 -1.71
N PRO A 73 -7.53 -3.45 -1.76
CA PRO A 73 -6.61 -2.68 -0.94
C PRO A 73 -6.76 -3.06 0.54
N PRO A 74 -5.69 -3.41 1.25
CA PRO A 74 -5.75 -3.70 2.68
C PRO A 74 -6.32 -2.53 3.47
N MET A 75 -7.10 -2.86 4.50
CA MET A 75 -7.66 -1.92 5.46
C MET A 75 -7.20 -2.29 6.87
N GLY A 76 -6.65 -1.32 7.60
CA GLY A 76 -6.08 -1.62 8.91
C GLY A 76 -5.66 -0.41 9.71
N TRP A 77 -4.86 -0.66 10.72
CA TRP A 77 -4.26 0.33 11.61
C TRP A 77 -2.76 0.05 11.76
N ASN A 78 -1.99 1.11 11.89
CA ASN A 78 -0.56 1.07 12.17
C ASN A 78 -0.24 2.02 13.32
N SER A 79 0.64 1.61 14.22
CA SER A 79 0.92 2.32 15.47
C SER A 79 1.80 3.57 15.32
N TRP A 80 2.38 3.84 14.14
CA TRP A 80 3.40 4.89 14.01
C TRP A 80 2.88 6.29 14.28
N ASP A 81 1.84 6.74 13.57
CA ASP A 81 1.39 8.13 13.66
C ASP A 81 0.93 8.51 15.06
N CYS A 82 0.36 7.57 15.81
CA CYS A 82 -0.16 7.86 17.13
C CYS A 82 0.80 7.55 18.28
N PHE A 83 1.77 6.63 18.12
CA PHE A 83 2.67 6.24 19.21
C PHE A 83 4.17 6.30 18.86
N GLY A 84 4.52 6.51 17.58
CA GLY A 84 5.91 6.45 17.13
C GLY A 84 6.57 5.12 17.47
N ALA A 85 7.87 5.17 17.78
CA ALA A 85 8.62 4.02 18.24
C ALA A 85 8.23 3.58 19.68
N GLY A 86 7.50 4.43 20.39
CA GLY A 86 7.11 4.23 21.78
C GLY A 86 5.85 3.41 22.02
N VAL A 87 5.34 2.67 21.01
CA VAL A 87 4.15 1.82 21.19
C VAL A 87 4.38 0.71 22.22
N TRP A 88 3.37 0.46 23.06
CA TRP A 88 3.34 -0.60 24.06
C TRP A 88 2.25 -1.62 23.73
N GLU A 89 2.37 -2.83 24.26
CA GLU A 89 1.36 -3.88 24.11
C GLU A 89 -0.05 -3.41 24.45
N THR A 90 -0.23 -2.68 25.55
CA THR A 90 -1.53 -2.13 25.96
C THR A 90 -2.14 -1.21 24.91
N ASN A 91 -1.31 -0.43 24.20
CA ASN A 91 -1.79 0.40 23.09
C ASN A 91 -2.28 -0.47 21.92
N VAL A 92 -1.51 -1.49 21.56
CA VAL A 92 -1.87 -2.41 20.47
C VAL A 92 -3.18 -3.13 20.78
N LEU A 93 -3.30 -3.70 21.98
CA LEU A 93 -4.51 -4.45 22.39
C LEU A 93 -5.74 -3.55 22.44
N ALA A 94 -5.61 -2.31 22.96
CA ALA A 94 -6.73 -1.36 23.01
C ALA A 94 -7.21 -0.96 21.61
N ASN A 95 -6.29 -0.70 20.66
CA ASN A 95 -6.64 -0.39 19.28
C ASN A 95 -7.25 -1.59 18.57
N ALA A 96 -6.76 -2.80 18.84
CA ALA A 96 -7.33 -4.04 18.31
C ALA A 96 -8.75 -4.29 18.84
N ASP A 97 -8.99 -4.05 20.12
CA ASP A 97 -10.32 -4.20 20.73
C ASP A 97 -11.32 -3.22 20.11
N TYR A 98 -10.93 -1.96 19.97
CA TYR A 98 -11.77 -0.96 19.31
C TYR A 98 -12.05 -1.34 17.84
N MET A 99 -11.02 -1.75 17.09
CA MET A 99 -11.19 -2.19 15.70
C MET A 99 -12.15 -3.37 15.60
N ALA A 100 -11.99 -4.39 16.44
CA ALA A 100 -12.85 -5.56 16.44
C ALA A 100 -14.31 -5.20 16.75
N GLN A 101 -14.54 -4.24 17.65
CA GLN A 101 -15.87 -3.84 18.09
C GLN A 101 -16.58 -2.90 17.11
N HIS A 102 -15.86 -1.95 16.51
CA HIS A 102 -16.46 -0.82 15.79
C HIS A 102 -16.16 -0.81 14.28
N LEU A 103 -15.06 -1.40 13.83
CA LEU A 103 -14.57 -1.22 12.46
C LEU A 103 -14.52 -2.52 11.66
N LYS A 104 -14.39 -3.66 12.30
CA LYS A 104 -14.24 -4.95 11.61
C LYS A 104 -15.41 -5.28 10.69
N SER A 105 -16.65 -4.98 11.07
CA SER A 105 -17.83 -5.17 10.23
C SER A 105 -17.82 -4.35 8.95
N HIS A 106 -16.97 -3.31 8.89
CA HIS A 106 -16.75 -2.44 7.75
C HIS A 106 -15.48 -2.82 6.93
N GLY A 107 -14.83 -3.95 7.26
CA GLY A 107 -13.69 -4.48 6.50
C GLY A 107 -12.30 -4.13 7.05
N TRP A 108 -12.20 -3.41 8.16
CA TRP A 108 -10.91 -3.11 8.81
C TRP A 108 -10.43 -4.34 9.59
N GLU A 109 -9.24 -4.85 9.24
CA GLU A 109 -8.81 -6.13 9.80
C GLU A 109 -7.33 -6.24 10.18
N VAL A 110 -6.43 -5.39 9.64
CA VAL A 110 -5.00 -5.49 9.89
C VAL A 110 -4.58 -4.60 11.05
N VAL A 111 -3.88 -5.14 12.04
CA VAL A 111 -3.31 -4.39 13.17
C VAL A 111 -1.80 -4.52 13.12
N THR A 112 -1.10 -3.42 12.81
CA THR A 112 0.35 -3.40 12.59
C THR A 112 1.08 -2.72 13.73
N ILE A 113 2.07 -3.43 14.31
CA ILE A 113 3.04 -2.85 15.25
C ILE A 113 4.21 -2.32 14.43
N ASP A 114 4.44 -1.00 14.50
CA ASP A 114 5.51 -0.34 13.75
C ASP A 114 6.87 -0.36 14.47
N ILE A 115 7.89 0.24 13.90
CA ILE A 115 9.26 0.39 14.42
C ILE A 115 9.23 1.05 15.80
N GLN A 116 10.03 0.78 16.75
CA GLN A 116 11.10 -0.20 17.06
C GLN A 116 10.59 -1.17 18.14
N TRP A 117 9.72 -2.07 17.84
CA TRP A 117 9.17 -3.05 18.79
C TRP A 117 10.25 -3.94 19.47
N TYR A 118 11.43 -3.96 18.91
CA TYR A 118 12.60 -4.74 19.35
C TYR A 118 13.59 -3.96 20.24
N GLU A 119 13.33 -2.68 20.48
CA GLU A 119 14.22 -1.82 21.28
C GLU A 119 13.58 -1.56 22.65
N PRO A 120 14.18 -2.04 23.77
CA PRO A 120 13.56 -1.99 25.10
C PRO A 120 13.26 -0.59 25.64
N LEU A 121 14.01 0.41 25.22
CA LEU A 121 13.90 1.79 25.71
C LEU A 121 13.38 2.76 24.63
N ALA A 122 12.84 2.25 23.51
CA ALA A 122 12.26 3.09 22.49
C ALA A 122 11.07 3.88 23.04
N HIS A 123 11.02 5.16 22.71
CA HIS A 123 9.99 6.11 23.09
C HIS A 123 9.97 7.24 22.08
N THR A 124 8.84 7.91 21.88
CA THR A 124 8.68 9.00 20.92
C THR A 124 8.94 8.58 19.46
N THR A 125 9.25 9.54 18.59
CA THR A 125 9.56 9.34 17.17
C THR A 125 11.06 9.37 16.87
N GLU A 126 11.91 9.53 17.88
CA GLU A 126 13.36 9.60 17.73
C GLU A 126 14.01 8.24 17.99
N TYR A 127 15.01 7.91 17.21
CA TYR A 127 15.78 6.67 17.36
C TYR A 127 17.03 6.92 18.18
N ARG A 128 17.24 6.10 19.21
CA ARG A 128 18.42 6.19 20.07
C ARG A 128 19.65 5.67 19.36
N LYS A 129 20.66 6.52 19.22
CA LYS A 129 21.93 6.13 18.58
C LYS A 129 22.63 5.02 19.40
N GLY A 130 22.95 3.92 18.71
CA GLY A 130 23.63 2.77 19.32
C GLY A 130 22.76 2.00 20.33
N ALA A 131 21.44 2.04 20.16
CA ALA A 131 20.51 1.26 20.97
C ALA A 131 20.84 -0.22 20.91
N MET A 132 20.67 -0.91 22.05
CA MET A 132 20.75 -2.37 22.12
C MET A 132 19.41 -2.97 21.74
N LEU A 133 19.44 -3.86 20.75
CA LEU A 133 18.26 -4.50 20.19
C LEU A 133 18.08 -5.89 20.82
N GLU A 134 16.85 -6.27 21.08
CA GLU A 134 16.50 -7.64 21.42
C GLU A 134 16.63 -8.53 20.17
N MET A 135 17.49 -9.54 20.27
CA MET A 135 17.77 -10.48 19.17
C MET A 135 17.96 -11.90 19.72
N ASP A 136 17.82 -12.88 18.84
CA ASP A 136 18.27 -14.24 19.11
C ASP A 136 19.77 -14.44 18.74
N ALA A 137 20.26 -15.64 19.00
CA ALA A 137 21.65 -15.99 18.69
C ALA A 137 22.01 -15.92 17.20
N ASN A 138 21.01 -15.93 16.31
CA ASN A 138 21.17 -15.85 14.86
C ASN A 138 21.03 -14.42 14.31
N GLY A 139 20.97 -13.40 15.19
CA GLY A 139 20.85 -11.99 14.80
C GLY A 139 19.47 -11.62 14.29
N ARG A 140 18.42 -12.40 14.58
CA ARG A 140 17.04 -12.09 14.22
C ARG A 140 16.37 -11.32 15.35
N LEU A 141 15.63 -10.27 15.01
CA LEU A 141 14.97 -9.40 16.00
C LEU A 141 13.90 -10.16 16.80
N LEU A 142 13.85 -9.86 18.09
CA LEU A 142 12.88 -10.38 19.05
C LEU A 142 12.14 -9.22 19.74
N PRO A 143 10.88 -9.42 20.21
CA PRO A 143 10.14 -8.37 20.90
C PRO A 143 10.81 -7.95 22.21
N ALA A 144 10.80 -6.65 22.48
CA ALA A 144 11.23 -6.09 23.76
C ALA A 144 10.19 -6.45 24.84
N THR A 145 10.48 -7.47 25.63
CA THR A 145 9.50 -8.10 26.54
C THR A 145 9.02 -7.18 27.67
N ASN A 146 9.80 -6.16 28.01
CA ASN A 146 9.40 -5.13 28.97
C ASN A 146 8.26 -4.24 28.42
N ARG A 147 8.19 -4.06 27.10
CA ARG A 147 7.15 -3.29 26.41
C ARG A 147 5.98 -4.17 25.94
N PHE A 148 6.26 -5.43 25.68
CA PHE A 148 5.29 -6.43 25.22
C PHE A 148 5.29 -7.63 26.21
N PRO A 149 4.68 -7.48 27.39
CA PRO A 149 4.72 -8.48 28.46
C PRO A 149 4.20 -9.88 28.08
N LEU A 150 3.19 -9.97 27.19
CA LEU A 150 2.70 -11.28 26.71
C LEU A 150 3.78 -12.09 26.00
N THR A 151 4.84 -11.44 25.52
CA THR A 151 5.96 -12.10 24.84
C THR A 151 7.02 -12.65 25.78
N GLN A 152 6.96 -12.35 27.09
CA GLN A 152 8.03 -12.65 28.06
C GLN A 152 8.38 -14.14 28.13
N GLY A 153 7.39 -15.02 28.14
CA GLY A 153 7.64 -16.47 28.25
C GLY A 153 8.17 -17.12 26.97
N THR A 154 7.84 -16.56 25.81
CA THR A 154 8.13 -17.15 24.50
C THR A 154 9.17 -16.37 23.68
N ARG A 155 9.45 -15.12 24.04
CA ARG A 155 10.21 -14.14 23.25
C ARG A 155 9.70 -14.05 21.80
N SER A 156 8.38 -14.15 21.60
CA SER A 156 7.73 -14.12 20.31
C SER A 156 6.41 -13.35 20.37
N PHE A 157 5.97 -12.77 19.24
CA PHE A 157 4.66 -12.15 19.16
C PHE A 157 3.51 -13.14 19.01
N LYS A 158 3.76 -14.45 19.06
CA LYS A 158 2.68 -15.43 18.91
C LYS A 158 1.49 -15.18 19.87
N PRO A 159 1.67 -14.87 21.17
CA PRO A 159 0.52 -14.61 22.06
C PRO A 159 -0.28 -13.36 21.62
N VAL A 160 0.37 -12.31 21.09
CA VAL A 160 -0.30 -11.13 20.56
C VAL A 160 -1.04 -11.46 19.26
N ALA A 161 -0.40 -12.20 18.35
CA ALA A 161 -1.04 -12.67 17.12
C ALA A 161 -2.27 -13.55 17.41
N ASP A 162 -2.16 -14.50 18.36
CA ASP A 162 -3.28 -15.34 18.77
C ASP A 162 -4.45 -14.50 19.35
N TYR A 163 -4.13 -13.45 20.11
CA TYR A 163 -5.15 -12.52 20.62
C TYR A 163 -5.90 -11.80 19.49
N LEU A 164 -5.16 -11.31 18.47
CA LEU A 164 -5.75 -10.65 17.29
C LEU A 164 -6.59 -11.64 16.46
N HIS A 165 -6.04 -12.83 16.19
CA HIS A 165 -6.71 -13.87 15.42
C HIS A 165 -8.01 -14.34 16.10
N ALA A 166 -8.02 -14.45 17.43
CA ALA A 166 -9.23 -14.80 18.19
C ALA A 166 -10.37 -13.77 18.00
N LYS A 167 -10.03 -12.51 17.64
CA LYS A 167 -10.99 -11.46 17.27
C LYS A 167 -11.30 -11.42 15.77
N GLY A 168 -10.66 -12.29 14.99
CA GLY A 168 -10.72 -12.33 13.53
C GLY A 168 -10.03 -11.14 12.86
N LEU A 169 -9.02 -10.58 13.52
CA LEU A 169 -8.11 -9.57 12.99
C LEU A 169 -6.82 -10.24 12.49
N LYS A 170 -6.05 -9.52 11.69
CA LYS A 170 -4.76 -9.95 11.14
C LYS A 170 -3.61 -9.27 11.88
N PHE A 171 -2.54 -10.01 12.12
CA PHE A 171 -1.34 -9.50 12.76
C PHE A 171 -0.36 -8.94 11.73
N GLY A 172 -0.02 -7.67 11.85
CA GLY A 172 0.99 -6.96 11.05
C GLY A 172 2.21 -6.56 11.87
N LEU A 173 3.37 -6.54 11.25
CA LEU A 173 4.61 -6.14 11.89
C LEU A 173 5.48 -5.33 10.92
N HIS A 174 6.17 -4.33 11.45
CA HIS A 174 7.19 -3.57 10.75
C HIS A 174 8.56 -4.26 10.83
N LEU A 175 9.33 -4.17 9.76
CA LEU A 175 10.74 -4.49 9.71
C LEU A 175 11.53 -3.36 9.06
N MET A 176 12.81 -3.24 9.46
CA MET A 176 13.80 -2.54 8.65
C MET A 176 14.42 -3.50 7.65
N ARG A 177 14.75 -3.02 6.45
CA ARG A 177 15.63 -3.72 5.52
C ARG A 177 16.97 -4.05 6.16
N GLY A 178 17.53 -5.21 5.81
CA GLY A 178 18.90 -5.53 6.16
C GLY A 178 19.07 -6.40 7.41
N ILE A 179 20.26 -6.34 7.97
CA ILE A 179 20.70 -7.14 9.14
C ILE A 179 21.13 -6.21 10.28
N PRO A 180 20.78 -6.51 11.55
CA PRO A 180 21.17 -5.68 12.68
C PRO A 180 22.69 -5.45 12.76
N ARG A 181 23.09 -4.19 12.88
CA ARG A 181 24.53 -3.85 13.08
C ARG A 181 25.11 -4.53 14.31
N GLN A 182 24.31 -4.69 15.36
CA GLN A 182 24.69 -5.41 16.55
C GLN A 182 25.05 -6.88 16.21
N ALA A 183 24.28 -7.55 15.37
CA ALA A 183 24.56 -8.92 14.93
C ALA A 183 25.86 -9.02 14.11
N VAL A 184 26.23 -7.94 13.39
CA VAL A 184 27.42 -7.90 12.52
C VAL A 184 28.67 -7.48 13.29
N ASP A 185 28.60 -6.39 14.04
CA ASP A 185 29.78 -5.70 14.59
C ASP A 185 30.18 -6.23 15.97
N ARG A 186 29.19 -6.68 16.75
CA ARG A 186 29.41 -7.11 18.13
C ARG A 186 29.38 -8.62 18.26
N ASP A 187 28.31 -9.26 17.80
CA ASP A 187 28.04 -10.66 18.09
C ASP A 187 28.55 -11.60 16.99
N ASN A 188 28.76 -11.06 15.78
CA ASN A 188 29.07 -11.80 14.56
C ASN A 188 28.23 -13.08 14.47
N SER A 189 26.91 -12.91 14.56
CA SER A 189 25.91 -13.96 14.69
C SER A 189 25.99 -14.97 13.55
N PRO A 190 25.83 -16.28 13.81
CA PRO A 190 25.78 -17.29 12.76
C PRO A 190 24.47 -17.15 11.96
N ILE A 191 24.54 -17.35 10.64
CA ILE A 191 23.35 -17.44 9.80
C ILE A 191 22.79 -18.85 9.91
N LEU A 192 21.55 -18.94 10.33
CA LEU A 192 20.88 -20.21 10.63
C LEU A 192 20.93 -21.18 9.43
N GLY A 193 21.36 -22.41 9.68
CA GLY A 193 21.43 -23.46 8.68
C GLY A 193 22.61 -23.38 7.71
N THR A 194 23.57 -22.49 7.96
CA THR A 194 24.76 -22.28 7.12
C THR A 194 26.04 -22.28 7.94
N SER A 195 27.20 -22.24 7.26
CA SER A 195 28.50 -21.98 7.89
C SER A 195 28.87 -20.49 7.91
N TYR A 196 28.03 -19.61 7.37
CA TYR A 196 28.29 -18.18 7.26
C TYR A 196 27.84 -17.42 8.51
N ARG A 197 28.37 -16.21 8.63
CA ARG A 197 28.08 -15.30 9.73
C ARG A 197 27.53 -13.97 9.24
N ALA A 198 26.96 -13.19 10.13
CA ALA A 198 26.40 -11.88 9.84
C ALA A 198 27.39 -10.94 9.11
N ALA A 199 28.67 -10.97 9.50
CA ALA A 199 29.71 -10.17 8.88
C ALA A 199 30.03 -10.58 7.43
N ASP A 200 29.76 -11.83 7.04
CA ASP A 200 30.05 -12.33 5.68
C ASP A 200 29.04 -11.82 4.65
N ILE A 201 27.82 -11.52 5.08
CA ILE A 201 26.69 -11.11 4.21
C ILE A 201 26.33 -9.62 4.32
N ALA A 202 26.85 -8.91 5.31
CA ALA A 202 26.51 -7.52 5.54
C ALA A 202 27.17 -6.57 4.53
N ASP A 203 26.38 -5.69 3.91
CA ASP A 203 26.91 -4.52 3.19
C ASP A 203 26.99 -3.32 4.15
N ARG A 204 28.18 -3.10 4.70
CA ARG A 204 28.45 -2.02 5.66
C ARG A 204 28.35 -0.61 5.04
N ASN A 205 28.35 -0.51 3.71
CA ASN A 205 28.19 0.76 2.99
C ASN A 205 26.71 1.11 2.74
N SER A 206 25.86 0.10 2.69
CA SER A 206 24.41 0.28 2.55
C SER A 206 23.78 0.51 3.94
N LYS A 207 23.43 1.76 4.22
CA LYS A 207 22.92 2.22 5.52
C LYS A 207 21.67 3.06 5.34
N CYS A 208 20.68 2.83 6.19
CA CYS A 208 19.56 3.74 6.30
C CYS A 208 20.04 5.08 6.89
N PRO A 209 19.74 6.23 6.23
CA PRO A 209 20.23 7.55 6.70
C PRO A 209 19.55 8.04 7.97
N TRP A 210 18.32 7.60 8.24
CA TRP A 210 17.50 8.06 9.37
C TRP A 210 17.42 7.05 10.52
N ASN A 211 17.80 5.78 10.31
CA ASN A 211 17.82 4.76 11.36
C ASN A 211 19.16 4.03 11.40
N GLY A 212 19.72 3.89 12.61
CA GLY A 212 21.04 3.32 12.81
C GLY A 212 21.07 1.81 13.11
N ASP A 213 19.95 1.11 13.06
CA ASP A 213 19.84 -0.26 13.55
C ASP A 213 20.44 -1.29 12.59
N MET A 214 20.38 -1.06 11.26
CA MET A 214 20.70 -2.05 10.25
C MET A 214 21.87 -1.67 9.34
N TYR A 215 22.56 -2.69 8.81
CA TYR A 215 23.29 -2.66 7.53
C TYR A 215 22.46 -3.33 6.46
N GLY A 216 22.67 -2.99 5.18
CA GLY A 216 22.12 -3.76 4.07
C GLY A 216 22.67 -5.19 4.04
N VAL A 217 22.00 -6.06 3.30
CA VAL A 217 22.48 -7.41 3.00
C VAL A 217 22.98 -7.45 1.56
N ASP A 218 24.25 -7.87 1.36
CA ASP A 218 24.80 -8.12 0.04
C ASP A 218 24.24 -9.44 -0.50
N MET A 219 23.20 -9.35 -1.33
CA MET A 219 22.50 -10.51 -1.88
C MET A 219 23.34 -11.35 -2.86
N THR A 220 24.56 -10.91 -3.21
CA THR A 220 25.51 -11.71 -3.99
C THR A 220 26.29 -12.71 -3.12
N LYS A 221 26.22 -12.58 -1.80
CA LYS A 221 26.95 -13.42 -0.86
C LYS A 221 26.19 -14.69 -0.53
N PRO A 222 26.87 -15.85 -0.45
CA PRO A 222 26.27 -17.06 0.06
C PRO A 222 25.87 -16.88 1.54
N GLY A 223 24.69 -17.37 1.91
CA GLY A 223 24.08 -17.14 3.24
C GLY A 223 23.13 -15.95 3.31
N ALA A 224 23.13 -15.04 2.32
CA ALA A 224 22.28 -13.86 2.31
C ALA A 224 20.79 -14.19 2.18
N GLN A 225 20.43 -15.09 1.26
CA GLN A 225 19.05 -15.54 1.11
C GLN A 225 18.59 -16.35 2.33
N GLU A 226 19.44 -17.23 2.85
CA GLU A 226 19.16 -18.04 4.04
C GLU A 226 18.91 -17.18 5.27
N TYR A 227 19.54 -16.01 5.37
CA TYR A 227 19.24 -15.05 6.42
C TYR A 227 17.78 -14.57 6.33
N TYR A 228 17.34 -14.03 5.17
CA TYR A 228 15.95 -13.61 5.00
C TYR A 228 14.96 -14.77 5.15
N ASP A 229 15.28 -15.95 4.61
CA ASP A 229 14.47 -17.16 4.80
C ASP A 229 14.26 -17.46 6.29
N SER A 230 15.33 -17.36 7.10
CA SER A 230 15.27 -17.63 8.53
C SER A 230 14.46 -16.56 9.29
N VAL A 231 14.57 -15.28 8.89
CA VAL A 231 13.79 -14.18 9.48
C VAL A 231 12.30 -14.41 9.21
N PHE A 232 11.91 -14.64 7.97
CA PHE A 232 10.50 -14.83 7.63
C PHE A 232 9.92 -16.14 8.18
N ALA A 233 10.72 -17.21 8.30
CA ALA A 233 10.31 -18.42 8.99
C ALA A 233 10.01 -18.16 10.48
N LEU A 234 10.83 -17.34 11.15
CA LEU A 234 10.59 -16.92 12.53
C LEU A 234 9.29 -16.12 12.65
N LEU A 235 9.11 -15.09 11.83
CA LEU A 235 7.92 -14.24 11.86
C LEU A 235 6.64 -15.01 11.52
N ALA A 236 6.70 -15.92 10.56
CA ALA A 236 5.59 -16.81 10.22
C ALA A 236 5.20 -17.72 11.39
N SER A 237 6.19 -18.20 12.17
CA SER A 237 5.94 -18.99 13.37
C SER A 237 5.20 -18.22 14.47
N TRP A 238 5.27 -16.88 14.44
CA TRP A 238 4.51 -16.00 15.33
C TRP A 238 3.07 -15.76 14.86
N GLY A 239 2.74 -16.13 13.61
CA GLY A 239 1.41 -15.90 13.04
C GLY A 239 1.30 -14.62 12.21
N LEU A 240 2.41 -14.10 11.67
CA LEU A 240 2.43 -12.88 10.86
C LEU A 240 1.56 -13.03 9.60
N ASP A 241 0.69 -12.03 9.33
CA ASP A 241 -0.18 -11.96 8.15
C ASP A 241 0.16 -10.78 7.22
N TYR A 242 0.81 -9.74 7.75
CA TYR A 242 1.16 -8.52 7.03
C TYR A 242 2.52 -8.01 7.49
N VAL A 243 3.37 -7.62 6.56
CA VAL A 243 4.68 -7.03 6.86
C VAL A 243 4.88 -5.72 6.10
N LYS A 244 5.22 -4.66 6.84
CA LYS A 244 5.74 -3.40 6.30
C LYS A 244 7.26 -3.44 6.43
N VAL A 245 7.99 -3.33 5.32
CA VAL A 245 9.46 -3.29 5.37
C VAL A 245 9.95 -1.93 4.91
N ASP A 246 10.61 -1.23 5.81
CA ASP A 246 11.15 0.09 5.59
C ASP A 246 12.57 0.07 4.98
N ASP A 247 13.00 1.21 4.42
CA ASP A 247 14.28 1.44 3.73
C ASP A 247 14.46 0.63 2.44
N LEU A 248 13.34 0.34 1.71
CA LEU A 248 13.37 -0.41 0.46
C LEU A 248 13.16 0.44 -0.80
N SER A 249 12.48 1.59 -0.67
CA SER A 249 11.95 2.32 -1.82
C SER A 249 12.89 3.38 -2.37
N THR A 250 13.64 4.09 -1.50
CA THR A 250 14.55 5.16 -1.91
C THR A 250 15.78 5.23 -0.99
N PRO A 251 16.97 4.81 -1.47
CA PRO A 251 17.23 4.22 -2.79
C PRO A 251 16.49 2.89 -2.98
N TYR A 252 16.23 2.51 -4.24
CA TYR A 252 15.47 1.29 -4.53
C TYR A 252 16.34 0.04 -4.40
N HIS A 253 16.03 -0.80 -3.42
CA HIS A 253 16.82 -2.00 -3.07
C HIS A 253 16.25 -3.26 -3.70
N GLN A 254 16.33 -3.34 -5.04
CA GLN A 254 15.73 -4.40 -5.84
C GLN A 254 16.07 -5.81 -5.34
N ALA A 255 17.36 -6.11 -5.15
CA ALA A 255 17.81 -7.46 -4.78
C ALA A 255 17.26 -7.91 -3.42
N GLU A 256 17.13 -6.99 -2.44
CA GLU A 256 16.58 -7.31 -1.13
C GLU A 256 15.05 -7.44 -1.18
N ILE A 257 14.34 -6.66 -2.04
CA ILE A 257 12.91 -6.84 -2.30
C ILE A 257 12.63 -8.24 -2.86
N GLU A 258 13.41 -8.68 -3.85
CA GLU A 258 13.31 -10.03 -4.44
C GLU A 258 13.61 -11.12 -3.40
N ALA A 259 14.64 -10.93 -2.57
CA ALA A 259 15.00 -11.89 -1.53
C ALA A 259 13.91 -12.04 -0.45
N ILE A 260 13.31 -10.92 -0.03
CA ILE A 260 12.19 -10.90 0.91
C ILE A 260 10.98 -11.62 0.29
N ARG A 261 10.64 -11.33 -0.98
CA ARG A 261 9.54 -12.02 -1.66
C ARG A 261 9.78 -13.54 -1.73
N LYS A 262 10.99 -13.98 -2.11
CA LYS A 262 11.37 -15.41 -2.12
C LYS A 262 11.23 -16.04 -0.74
N ALA A 263 11.67 -15.35 0.30
CA ALA A 263 11.57 -15.84 1.68
C ALA A 263 10.09 -16.01 2.10
N ILE A 264 9.23 -15.06 1.77
CA ILE A 264 7.78 -15.15 2.05
C ILE A 264 7.14 -16.30 1.26
N ASP A 265 7.45 -16.45 -0.02
CA ASP A 265 6.89 -17.51 -0.86
C ASP A 265 7.28 -18.90 -0.34
N LYS A 266 8.51 -19.05 0.17
CA LYS A 266 9.02 -20.28 0.76
C LYS A 266 8.23 -20.73 2.01
N ILE A 267 7.59 -19.81 2.72
CA ILE A 267 6.78 -20.10 3.91
C ILE A 267 5.51 -20.90 3.55
N GLY A 268 4.94 -20.69 2.35
CA GLY A 268 3.74 -21.38 1.91
C GLY A 268 2.43 -20.94 2.61
N ARG A 269 2.45 -19.80 3.31
CA ARG A 269 1.23 -19.15 3.87
C ARG A 269 1.15 -17.70 3.41
N PRO A 270 -0.07 -17.14 3.31
CA PRO A 270 -0.25 -15.73 2.95
C PRO A 270 0.41 -14.79 3.97
N ILE A 271 1.31 -13.93 3.49
CA ILE A 271 1.86 -12.78 4.21
C ILE A 271 1.87 -11.61 3.22
N VAL A 272 1.01 -10.64 3.43
CA VAL A 272 0.94 -9.43 2.60
C VAL A 272 2.20 -8.60 2.79
N PHE A 273 2.89 -8.28 1.71
CA PHE A 273 4.16 -7.55 1.74
C PHE A 273 3.98 -6.12 1.25
N SER A 274 4.35 -5.15 2.10
CA SER A 274 4.36 -3.71 1.84
C SER A 274 5.77 -3.17 1.92
N THR A 275 6.19 -2.36 0.93
CA THR A 275 7.49 -1.67 0.91
C THR A 275 7.34 -0.19 1.25
N SER A 276 8.25 0.35 2.08
CA SER A 276 8.23 1.71 2.65
C SER A 276 9.66 2.11 3.09
N PRO A 277 9.90 3.37 3.58
CA PRO A 277 9.31 4.62 3.12
C PRO A 277 10.02 5.15 1.88
N GLY A 278 9.64 6.37 1.50
CA GLY A 278 10.13 7.03 0.29
C GLY A 278 9.32 6.62 -0.93
N ALA A 279 9.36 7.47 -1.96
CA ALA A 279 8.63 7.21 -3.19
C ALA A 279 9.34 6.13 -4.01
N THR A 280 8.70 4.98 -4.18
CA THR A 280 9.16 4.00 -5.18
C THR A 280 9.25 4.68 -6.55
N PRO A 281 10.38 4.58 -7.28
CA PRO A 281 10.47 5.14 -8.62
C PRO A 281 9.45 4.50 -9.57
N VAL A 282 8.68 5.30 -10.31
CA VAL A 282 7.66 4.79 -11.24
C VAL A 282 8.28 3.86 -12.31
N THR A 283 9.54 4.10 -12.67
CA THR A 283 10.30 3.22 -13.57
C THR A 283 10.50 1.80 -13.03
N GLN A 284 10.28 1.58 -11.75
CA GLN A 284 10.31 0.26 -11.10
C GLN A 284 8.91 -0.36 -10.95
N GLY A 285 7.89 0.26 -11.55
CA GLY A 285 6.50 -0.18 -11.42
C GLY A 285 6.28 -1.64 -11.81
N GLU A 286 6.85 -2.09 -12.92
CA GLU A 286 6.74 -3.49 -13.35
C GLU A 286 7.45 -4.46 -12.39
N HIS A 287 8.59 -4.04 -11.82
CA HIS A 287 9.32 -4.86 -10.87
C HIS A 287 8.55 -4.96 -9.54
N ILE A 288 8.15 -3.81 -8.98
CA ILE A 288 7.55 -3.82 -7.63
C ILE A 288 6.20 -4.54 -7.59
N GLN A 289 5.35 -4.41 -8.62
CA GLN A 289 4.07 -5.11 -8.68
C GLN A 289 4.21 -6.65 -8.74
N ARG A 290 5.37 -7.16 -9.19
CA ARG A 290 5.69 -8.60 -9.21
C ARG A 290 6.30 -9.12 -7.93
N HIS A 291 6.64 -8.24 -6.96
CA HIS A 291 7.34 -8.64 -5.75
C HIS A 291 6.63 -8.19 -4.45
N ALA A 292 5.81 -7.15 -4.50
CA ALA A 292 5.10 -6.64 -3.33
C ALA A 292 3.60 -6.48 -3.59
N ASN A 293 2.80 -6.58 -2.54
CA ASN A 293 1.37 -6.30 -2.59
C ASN A 293 1.07 -4.81 -2.48
N LEU A 294 1.91 -4.07 -1.74
CA LEU A 294 1.80 -2.63 -1.56
C LEU A 294 3.18 -2.00 -1.71
N TRP A 295 3.23 -0.76 -2.20
CA TRP A 295 4.46 0.05 -2.22
C TRP A 295 4.13 1.52 -2.07
N ARG A 296 4.92 2.20 -1.25
CA ARG A 296 4.80 3.64 -1.01
C ARG A 296 5.12 4.43 -2.27
N ILE A 297 4.28 5.40 -2.57
CA ILE A 297 4.42 6.31 -3.72
C ILE A 297 4.88 7.72 -3.32
N SER A 298 5.11 7.93 -2.03
CA SER A 298 5.60 9.19 -1.45
C SER A 298 6.50 8.92 -0.25
N ASP A 299 7.20 9.96 0.21
CA ASP A 299 7.71 10.00 1.58
C ASP A 299 6.54 10.02 2.58
N ASP A 300 6.85 10.00 3.88
CA ASP A 300 5.85 9.98 4.92
C ASP A 300 4.83 11.10 4.75
N PHE A 301 3.58 10.70 4.74
CA PHE A 301 2.43 11.56 4.55
C PHE A 301 1.85 11.97 5.91
N TRP A 302 1.73 13.27 6.12
CA TRP A 302 1.15 13.84 7.32
C TRP A 302 -0.03 14.76 6.99
N ASP A 303 -0.73 15.19 8.01
CA ASP A 303 -1.93 16.02 7.99
C ASP A 303 -1.66 17.49 7.58
N ASP A 304 -1.09 17.65 6.40
CA ASP A 304 -0.83 18.93 5.73
C ASP A 304 -1.47 18.94 4.33
N TRP A 305 -2.17 20.04 4.02
CA TRP A 305 -2.86 20.16 2.73
C TRP A 305 -1.92 20.03 1.52
N ARG A 306 -0.68 20.52 1.59
CA ARG A 306 0.25 20.43 0.46
C ARG A 306 0.66 18.99 0.20
N ALA A 307 0.83 18.23 1.27
CA ALA A 307 1.10 16.80 1.18
C ALA A 307 -0.09 16.07 0.53
N LEU A 308 -1.32 16.39 0.98
CA LEU A 308 -2.56 15.82 0.41
C LEU A 308 -2.73 16.20 -1.07
N TYR A 309 -2.55 17.48 -1.41
CA TYR A 309 -2.64 17.93 -2.80
C TYR A 309 -1.62 17.23 -3.72
N ALA A 310 -0.42 16.99 -3.23
CA ALA A 310 0.61 16.29 -4.02
C ALA A 310 0.25 14.83 -4.33
N GLN A 311 -0.62 14.19 -3.54
CA GLN A 311 -1.03 12.81 -3.78
C GLN A 311 -1.93 12.65 -5.01
N PHE A 312 -2.67 13.68 -5.43
CA PHE A 312 -3.46 13.63 -6.67
C PHE A 312 -2.59 13.25 -7.88
N ALA A 313 -1.50 13.96 -8.08
CA ALA A 313 -0.58 13.70 -9.19
C ALA A 313 0.18 12.37 -9.05
N ARG A 314 0.49 11.96 -7.82
CA ARG A 314 1.17 10.68 -7.55
C ARG A 314 0.24 9.50 -7.86
N LEU A 315 -0.98 9.52 -7.34
CA LEU A 315 -1.97 8.46 -7.57
C LEU A 315 -2.36 8.34 -9.05
N ASP A 316 -2.51 9.45 -9.76
CA ASP A 316 -2.76 9.44 -11.20
C ASP A 316 -1.61 8.78 -11.96
N ARG A 317 -0.37 9.14 -11.65
CA ARG A 317 0.83 8.58 -12.28
C ARG A 317 0.98 7.08 -12.04
N TRP A 318 0.54 6.58 -10.88
CA TRP A 318 0.61 5.17 -10.52
C TRP A 318 -0.61 4.35 -10.97
N THR A 319 -1.64 4.98 -11.51
CA THR A 319 -2.85 4.30 -12.01
C THR A 319 -2.56 3.12 -12.95
N PRO A 320 -1.60 3.17 -13.90
CA PRO A 320 -1.28 2.04 -14.79
C PRO A 320 -0.73 0.80 -14.08
N HIS A 321 -0.19 0.95 -12.88
CA HIS A 321 0.42 -0.13 -12.10
C HIS A 321 -0.50 -0.70 -11.01
N ARG A 322 -1.72 -0.19 -10.89
CA ARG A 322 -2.68 -0.62 -9.88
C ARG A 322 -3.61 -1.70 -10.43
N ALA A 323 -3.66 -2.84 -9.78
CA ALA A 323 -4.67 -3.86 -10.04
C ALA A 323 -4.91 -4.73 -8.80
N ALA A 324 -5.84 -5.71 -8.90
CA ALA A 324 -6.11 -6.64 -7.82
C ALA A 324 -4.83 -7.38 -7.42
N GLY A 325 -4.52 -7.35 -6.13
CA GLY A 325 -3.34 -7.99 -5.54
C GLY A 325 -2.11 -7.13 -5.40
N HIS A 326 -2.07 -5.94 -6.04
CA HIS A 326 -0.93 -5.03 -5.96
C HIS A 326 -1.38 -3.57 -6.06
N TRP A 327 -1.03 -2.77 -5.04
CA TRP A 327 -1.62 -1.48 -4.76
C TRP A 327 -0.56 -0.39 -4.51
N PRO A 328 -0.56 0.70 -5.31
CA PRO A 328 0.17 1.92 -4.97
C PRO A 328 -0.37 2.47 -3.64
N ASP A 329 0.51 2.68 -2.68
CA ASP A 329 0.18 3.11 -1.32
C ASP A 329 0.49 4.60 -1.14
N ALA A 330 -0.54 5.41 -0.98
CA ALA A 330 -0.40 6.84 -0.76
C ALA A 330 -0.12 7.17 0.72
N ASP A 331 0.18 6.16 1.51
CA ASP A 331 0.49 6.20 2.94
C ASP A 331 -0.73 6.15 3.86
N MET A 332 -0.43 6.17 5.15
CA MET A 332 -1.39 6.08 6.24
C MET A 332 -2.38 7.25 6.23
N LEU A 333 -3.49 7.06 6.90
CA LEU A 333 -4.55 8.05 7.09
C LEU A 333 -4.37 8.74 8.45
N PRO A 334 -3.81 9.95 8.51
CA PRO A 334 -3.61 10.69 9.76
C PRO A 334 -4.92 11.34 10.23
N LEU A 335 -5.90 10.50 10.58
CA LEU A 335 -7.22 10.90 11.05
C LEU A 335 -7.35 10.71 12.57
N GLY A 336 -8.17 11.52 13.22
CA GLY A 336 -8.43 11.44 14.64
C GLY A 336 -7.22 11.86 15.50
N ASN A 337 -6.92 11.10 16.55
CA ASN A 337 -5.84 11.35 17.51
C ASN A 337 -4.51 10.76 17.01
N VAL A 338 -3.80 11.49 16.17
CA VAL A 338 -2.62 11.03 15.45
C VAL A 338 -1.28 11.25 16.15
N ARG A 339 -1.25 11.90 17.31
CA ARG A 339 -0.03 12.18 18.09
C ARG A 339 -0.27 11.92 19.56
N ALA A 340 -0.68 10.69 19.90
CA ALA A 340 -1.02 10.33 21.28
C ALA A 340 0.17 10.46 22.26
N TRP A 341 1.41 10.54 21.75
CA TRP A 341 2.59 10.84 22.56
C TRP A 341 2.69 12.32 22.99
N GLN A 342 1.91 13.22 22.39
CA GLN A 342 1.86 14.63 22.73
C GLN A 342 0.72 14.92 23.71
N GLN A 343 0.98 15.70 24.73
CA GLN A 343 -0.07 16.15 25.66
C GLN A 343 -0.98 17.21 25.05
N LYS A 344 -0.46 17.98 24.08
CA LYS A 344 -1.18 19.02 23.34
C LYS A 344 -1.04 18.75 21.85
N ASP A 345 -2.02 19.20 21.06
CA ASP A 345 -1.99 19.10 19.60
C ASP A 345 -1.94 17.64 19.06
N ALA A 346 -2.65 16.77 19.74
CA ALA A 346 -2.67 15.34 19.44
C ALA A 346 -3.58 14.95 18.25
N TRP A 347 -4.48 15.84 17.84
CA TRP A 347 -5.47 15.60 16.79
C TRP A 347 -4.94 15.97 15.41
N THR A 348 -5.58 15.39 14.38
CA THR A 348 -5.32 15.74 12.97
C THR A 348 -5.50 17.24 12.74
N HIS A 349 -4.59 17.83 11.96
CA HIS A 349 -4.67 19.24 11.54
C HIS A 349 -5.56 19.44 10.31
N PHE A 350 -5.98 18.36 9.67
CA PHE A 350 -6.91 18.46 8.56
C PHE A 350 -8.26 19.03 9.01
N THR A 351 -8.78 20.01 8.27
CA THR A 351 -10.16 20.44 8.38
C THR A 351 -11.11 19.29 8.04
N ARG A 352 -12.39 19.40 8.35
CA ARG A 352 -13.39 18.38 7.97
C ARG A 352 -13.45 18.19 6.44
N ASP A 353 -13.38 19.27 5.69
CA ASP A 353 -13.37 19.23 4.22
C ASP A 353 -12.13 18.48 3.70
N GLU A 354 -10.95 18.74 4.27
CA GLU A 354 -9.72 18.03 3.91
C GLU A 354 -9.77 16.54 4.30
N GLN A 355 -10.41 16.18 5.41
CA GLN A 355 -10.62 14.78 5.78
C GLN A 355 -11.58 14.06 4.82
N TYR A 356 -12.66 14.72 4.36
CA TYR A 356 -13.50 14.20 3.28
C TYR A 356 -12.70 14.03 1.97
N THR A 357 -11.84 14.99 1.64
CA THR A 357 -10.95 14.92 0.45
C THR A 357 -9.98 13.76 0.56
N LEU A 358 -9.32 13.58 1.71
CA LEU A 358 -8.41 12.48 1.97
C LEU A 358 -9.10 11.12 1.74
N MET A 359 -10.20 10.89 2.44
CA MET A 359 -10.93 9.62 2.35
C MET A 359 -11.51 9.38 0.94
N THR A 360 -12.01 10.44 0.28
CA THR A 360 -12.52 10.35 -1.10
C THR A 360 -11.42 9.99 -2.08
N LEU A 361 -10.25 10.64 -1.98
CA LEU A 361 -9.13 10.40 -2.88
C LEU A 361 -8.55 8.99 -2.71
N TRP A 362 -8.27 8.55 -1.46
CA TRP A 362 -7.80 7.18 -1.20
C TRP A 362 -8.82 6.14 -1.68
N SER A 363 -10.12 6.42 -1.51
CA SER A 363 -11.16 5.50 -1.95
C SER A 363 -11.27 5.43 -3.47
N ILE A 364 -11.36 6.55 -4.17
CA ILE A 364 -11.52 6.54 -5.64
C ILE A 364 -10.24 6.10 -6.35
N ALA A 365 -9.07 6.35 -5.78
CA ALA A 365 -7.80 5.89 -6.32
C ALA A 365 -7.44 4.47 -5.87
N ARG A 366 -8.22 3.86 -4.97
CA ARG A 366 -7.98 2.53 -4.40
C ARG A 366 -6.61 2.37 -3.76
N SER A 367 -6.17 3.39 -3.01
CA SER A 367 -5.02 3.26 -2.11
C SER A 367 -5.40 2.40 -0.90
N PRO A 368 -4.46 1.66 -0.30
CA PRO A 368 -4.68 1.03 1.00
C PRO A 368 -5.21 2.02 2.04
N LEU A 369 -6.09 1.57 2.93
CA LEU A 369 -6.66 2.37 3.99
C LEU A 369 -6.05 1.93 5.33
N ILE A 370 -4.94 2.54 5.72
CA ILE A 370 -4.23 2.23 6.97
C ILE A 370 -4.35 3.42 7.92
N LEU A 371 -5.09 3.25 9.00
CA LEU A 371 -5.33 4.30 10.01
C LEU A 371 -4.08 4.55 10.85
N GLY A 372 -3.76 5.83 11.08
CA GLY A 372 -2.65 6.25 11.93
C GLY A 372 -3.07 6.72 13.32
N GLY A 373 -4.34 7.03 13.54
CA GLY A 373 -4.84 7.55 14.81
C GLY A 373 -5.01 6.51 15.91
N ASN A 374 -4.99 6.95 17.17
CA ASN A 374 -5.33 6.11 18.32
C ASN A 374 -6.85 5.87 18.36
N LEU A 375 -7.30 4.71 17.91
CA LEU A 375 -8.70 4.39 17.65
C LEU A 375 -9.63 4.56 18.86
N PRO A 376 -9.26 4.17 20.10
CA PRO A 376 -10.11 4.40 21.27
C PRO A 376 -10.47 5.86 21.55
N ASN A 377 -9.71 6.80 20.97
CA ASN A 377 -9.94 8.24 21.13
C ASN A 377 -10.73 8.85 19.97
N ASN A 378 -11.20 8.08 18.99
CA ASN A 378 -11.95 8.61 17.87
C ASN A 378 -13.22 9.34 18.33
N ASP A 379 -13.47 10.52 17.74
CA ASP A 379 -14.74 11.21 17.86
C ASP A 379 -15.78 10.64 16.88
N GLU A 380 -17.03 11.06 17.03
CA GLU A 380 -18.15 10.63 16.18
C GLU A 380 -17.91 10.95 14.70
N PHE A 381 -17.25 12.09 14.42
CA PHE A 381 -16.96 12.48 13.03
C PHE A 381 -15.92 11.54 12.41
N THR A 382 -14.82 11.30 13.08
CA THR A 382 -13.82 10.33 12.62
C THR A 382 -14.44 8.96 12.42
N LEU A 383 -15.23 8.47 13.40
CA LEU A 383 -15.91 7.18 13.27
C LEU A 383 -16.84 7.16 12.06
N SER A 384 -17.58 8.25 11.78
CA SER A 384 -18.48 8.32 10.62
C SER A 384 -17.74 8.23 9.27
N LEU A 385 -16.50 8.70 9.19
CA LEU A 385 -15.66 8.53 7.98
C LEU A 385 -15.25 7.06 7.80
N LEU A 386 -14.93 6.38 8.91
CA LEU A 386 -14.39 5.01 8.91
C LEU A 386 -15.45 3.93 8.77
N THR A 387 -16.72 4.25 8.95
CA THR A 387 -17.85 3.32 8.90
C THR A 387 -18.83 3.60 7.77
N ASN A 388 -18.48 4.49 6.83
CA ASN A 388 -19.30 4.73 5.65
C ASN A 388 -19.07 3.64 4.60
N ASP A 389 -19.93 2.62 4.62
CA ASP A 389 -19.84 1.46 3.71
C ASP A 389 -19.96 1.83 2.23
N GLU A 390 -20.70 2.90 1.89
CA GLU A 390 -20.82 3.34 0.48
C GLU A 390 -19.50 3.91 -0.04
N VAL A 391 -18.74 4.63 0.79
CA VAL A 391 -17.42 5.15 0.46
C VAL A 391 -16.37 4.03 0.46
N ILE A 392 -16.42 3.14 1.45
CA ILE A 392 -15.54 1.97 1.55
C ILE A 392 -15.73 1.07 0.32
N ALA A 393 -16.96 0.87 -0.16
CA ALA A 393 -17.23 0.08 -1.36
C ALA A 393 -16.55 0.65 -2.62
N VAL A 394 -16.38 1.97 -2.72
CA VAL A 394 -15.60 2.58 -3.81
C VAL A 394 -14.15 2.11 -3.75
N ASN A 395 -13.52 2.10 -2.58
CA ASN A 395 -12.16 1.60 -2.40
C ASN A 395 -12.06 0.10 -2.69
N GLN A 396 -12.96 -0.68 -2.15
CA GLN A 396 -12.85 -2.15 -2.13
C GLN A 396 -13.32 -2.83 -3.42
N ALA A 397 -14.25 -2.21 -4.15
CA ALA A 397 -14.90 -2.91 -5.25
C ALA A 397 -14.84 -2.20 -6.61
N SER A 398 -14.62 -0.88 -6.68
CA SER A 398 -14.70 -0.14 -7.95
C SER A 398 -13.65 -0.60 -8.98
N LEU A 399 -13.94 -0.35 -10.24
CA LEU A 399 -13.12 -0.76 -11.38
C LEU A 399 -12.77 0.46 -12.26
N ASN A 400 -11.71 0.34 -13.07
CA ASN A 400 -11.31 1.33 -14.09
C ASN A 400 -11.14 2.75 -13.52
N ASN A 401 -10.71 2.86 -12.28
CA ASN A 401 -10.53 4.13 -11.58
C ASN A 401 -9.45 4.97 -12.27
N ARG A 402 -9.76 6.21 -12.59
CA ARG A 402 -8.82 7.14 -13.25
C ARG A 402 -9.18 8.59 -12.99
N GLN A 403 -8.18 9.44 -13.06
CA GLN A 403 -8.40 10.87 -13.14
C GLN A 403 -8.98 11.23 -14.51
N LEU A 404 -10.13 11.92 -14.52
CA LEU A 404 -10.77 12.36 -15.75
C LEU A 404 -10.14 13.66 -16.25
N PHE A 405 -9.96 14.62 -15.34
CA PHE A 405 -9.23 15.85 -15.60
C PHE A 405 -8.71 16.51 -14.32
N ASN A 406 -7.73 17.40 -14.49
CA ASN A 406 -7.19 18.29 -13.46
C ASN A 406 -7.01 19.67 -14.10
N GLN A 407 -7.96 20.58 -13.89
CA GLN A 407 -8.00 21.89 -14.55
C GLN A 407 -8.60 22.94 -13.61
N SER A 408 -8.04 24.14 -13.61
CA SER A 408 -8.60 25.32 -12.90
C SER A 408 -8.90 25.03 -11.42
N ASN A 409 -7.99 24.34 -10.71
CA ASN A 409 -8.14 23.91 -9.32
C ASN A 409 -9.30 22.90 -9.09
N HIS A 410 -9.87 22.33 -10.13
CA HIS A 410 -10.85 21.26 -10.03
C HIS A 410 -10.25 19.96 -10.53
N ILE A 411 -10.35 18.93 -9.73
CA ILE A 411 -9.90 17.56 -10.08
C ILE A 411 -11.11 16.65 -10.05
N VAL A 412 -11.23 15.82 -11.09
CA VAL A 412 -12.31 14.84 -11.17
C VAL A 412 -11.74 13.46 -11.41
N TRP A 413 -12.22 12.51 -10.63
CA TRP A 413 -11.96 11.09 -10.80
C TRP A 413 -13.25 10.35 -11.10
N VAL A 414 -13.13 9.27 -11.87
CA VAL A 414 -14.24 8.38 -12.20
C VAL A 414 -13.85 6.93 -12.02
N ALA A 415 -14.85 6.10 -11.70
CA ALA A 415 -14.69 4.66 -11.64
C ALA A 415 -16.00 3.96 -12.02
N ASP A 416 -15.91 2.69 -12.38
CA ASP A 416 -17.06 1.85 -12.68
C ASP A 416 -17.55 1.13 -11.42
N VAL A 417 -18.88 1.00 -11.30
CA VAL A 417 -19.48 0.10 -10.30
C VAL A 417 -19.48 -1.33 -10.87
N PRO A 418 -18.99 -2.33 -10.13
CA PRO A 418 -18.95 -3.70 -10.61
C PRO A 418 -20.32 -4.23 -11.01
N ASN A 419 -20.38 -4.96 -12.12
CA ASN A 419 -21.59 -5.60 -12.64
C ASN A 419 -22.77 -4.62 -12.86
N SER A 420 -22.48 -3.35 -13.12
CA SER A 420 -23.45 -2.27 -13.31
C SER A 420 -22.99 -1.32 -14.41
N ARG A 421 -23.92 -0.53 -14.94
CA ARG A 421 -23.63 0.62 -15.81
C ARG A 421 -23.35 1.90 -14.99
N ASP A 422 -23.53 1.86 -13.68
CA ASP A 422 -23.34 2.98 -12.79
C ASP A 422 -21.87 3.43 -12.76
N LYS A 423 -21.68 4.70 -12.46
CA LYS A 423 -20.34 5.29 -12.26
C LYS A 423 -20.22 5.91 -10.88
N TYR A 424 -19.02 5.80 -10.31
CA TYR A 424 -18.59 6.67 -9.23
C TYR A 424 -17.90 7.90 -9.81
N VAL A 425 -18.24 9.07 -9.30
CA VAL A 425 -17.66 10.36 -9.69
C VAL A 425 -17.21 11.10 -8.44
N ALA A 426 -15.92 11.35 -8.32
CA ALA A 426 -15.35 12.16 -7.25
C ALA A 426 -14.98 13.53 -7.78
N LEU A 427 -15.50 14.58 -7.14
CA LEU A 427 -15.30 15.99 -7.50
C LEU A 427 -14.50 16.64 -6.37
N PHE A 428 -13.36 17.25 -6.69
CA PHE A 428 -12.47 17.90 -5.73
C PHE A 428 -12.26 19.35 -6.08
N ASN A 429 -12.41 20.22 -5.10
CA ASN A 429 -12.07 21.64 -5.20
C ASN A 429 -10.73 21.89 -4.52
N THR A 430 -9.67 22.06 -5.29
CA THR A 430 -8.31 22.31 -4.79
C THR A 430 -7.93 23.79 -4.83
N THR A 431 -8.90 24.69 -4.92
CA THR A 431 -8.67 26.13 -4.91
C THR A 431 -7.96 26.51 -3.62
N PRO A 432 -6.82 27.22 -3.68
CA PRO A 432 -6.15 27.69 -2.46
C PRO A 432 -7.12 28.49 -1.60
N ALA A 433 -7.08 28.30 -0.28
CA ALA A 433 -7.77 29.19 0.65
C ALA A 433 -7.32 30.64 0.41
N ALA A 434 -8.22 31.61 0.53
CA ALA A 434 -7.88 33.02 0.37
C ALA A 434 -6.68 33.35 1.25
N ALA A 435 -5.73 34.13 0.72
CA ALA A 435 -4.51 34.51 1.41
C ALA A 435 -4.78 35.44 2.60
N GLY A 436 -5.38 34.92 3.64
CA GLY A 436 -5.35 35.46 4.99
C GLY A 436 -3.99 35.08 5.57
N GLY A 437 -3.20 36.11 5.89
CA GLY A 437 -1.78 35.96 6.18
C GLY A 437 -1.43 34.86 7.17
N ARG A 438 -0.96 33.72 6.66
CA ARG A 438 -0.22 32.74 7.47
C ARG A 438 1.06 33.42 7.96
N ARG A 439 1.11 33.78 9.23
CA ARG A 439 2.35 34.11 9.90
C ARG A 439 3.28 32.92 9.75
N ARG A 440 4.45 33.12 9.13
CA ARG A 440 5.57 32.18 9.15
C ARG A 440 5.75 31.70 10.58
N GLY A 441 5.81 30.39 10.80
CA GLY A 441 5.95 29.76 12.09
C GLY A 441 7.10 30.32 12.88
N GLY A 442 6.75 30.98 13.99
CA GLY A 442 7.56 31.06 15.17
C GLY A 442 7.32 29.79 16.01
N PRO A 443 8.17 29.50 17.00
CA PRO A 443 7.96 28.35 17.88
C PRO A 443 6.58 28.46 18.55
N PRO A 444 5.91 27.35 18.88
CA PRO A 444 4.55 27.33 19.39
C PRO A 444 4.49 28.04 20.73
N GLY A 445 3.90 29.25 20.71
CA GLY A 445 3.54 30.00 21.89
C GLY A 445 2.07 29.75 22.22
N ASP A 446 1.83 29.54 23.49
CA ASP A 446 0.58 29.32 24.20
C ASP A 446 -0.70 29.77 23.49
N GLN A 447 -1.36 28.81 22.83
CA GLN A 447 -2.79 28.87 22.55
C GLN A 447 -3.45 27.65 23.20
N PRO A 448 -4.57 27.82 23.92
CA PRO A 448 -5.26 26.68 24.51
C PRO A 448 -5.80 25.77 23.41
N ALA A 449 -5.62 24.44 23.58
CA ALA A 449 -6.16 23.43 22.70
C ALA A 449 -7.68 23.56 22.58
N PRO A 450 -8.27 23.42 21.37
CA PRO A 450 -9.72 23.35 21.23
C PRO A 450 -10.26 22.12 21.98
N ALA A 451 -11.43 22.28 22.58
CA ALA A 451 -12.11 21.20 23.26
C ALA A 451 -12.42 20.03 22.29
N PRO A 452 -12.45 18.76 22.78
CA PRO A 452 -12.77 17.61 21.94
C PRO A 452 -14.07 17.84 21.16
N GLY A 453 -14.04 17.65 19.83
CA GLY A 453 -15.18 17.83 18.95
C GLY A 453 -15.35 19.21 18.30
N GLN A 454 -14.48 20.18 18.57
CA GLN A 454 -14.47 21.43 17.83
C GLN A 454 -13.32 21.43 16.80
N ALA A 455 -13.65 21.03 15.56
CA ALA A 455 -12.78 21.35 14.42
C ALA A 455 -12.61 22.88 14.37
N ALA A 456 -11.37 23.35 14.23
CA ALA A 456 -11.09 24.76 14.01
C ALA A 456 -11.93 25.25 12.82
N LYS A 457 -12.79 26.26 13.04
CA LYS A 457 -13.46 26.95 11.93
C LYS A 457 -12.35 27.64 11.16
N ASP A 458 -12.14 27.22 9.90
CA ASP A 458 -11.27 27.96 8.99
C ASP A 458 -11.97 29.28 8.62
N PRO A 459 -11.51 30.43 9.11
CA PRO A 459 -12.16 31.72 8.83
C PRO A 459 -11.95 32.20 7.39
N ASP A 460 -11.11 31.53 6.60
CA ASP A 460 -10.68 31.96 5.27
C ASP A 460 -11.11 31.01 4.14
N ALA A 461 -12.14 30.18 4.36
CA ALA A 461 -12.68 29.34 3.28
C ALA A 461 -13.12 30.20 2.09
N THR A 462 -12.50 29.99 0.92
CA THR A 462 -12.98 30.57 -0.33
C THR A 462 -14.41 30.09 -0.61
N ALA A 463 -15.18 30.87 -1.35
CA ALA A 463 -16.55 30.49 -1.70
C ALA A 463 -16.57 29.10 -2.37
N PRO A 464 -17.54 28.24 -2.02
CA PRO A 464 -17.68 26.94 -2.65
C PRO A 464 -17.80 27.05 -4.17
N ALA A 465 -17.15 26.14 -4.88
CA ALA A 465 -17.18 26.07 -6.34
C ALA A 465 -18.16 25.00 -6.83
N ARG A 466 -18.95 25.32 -7.86
CA ARG A 466 -19.76 24.31 -8.56
C ARG A 466 -18.89 23.61 -9.59
N ILE A 467 -18.66 22.31 -9.40
CA ILE A 467 -17.94 21.47 -10.33
C ILE A 467 -18.95 20.63 -11.10
N SER A 468 -18.83 20.62 -12.42
CA SER A 468 -19.78 19.93 -13.31
C SER A 468 -19.04 19.03 -14.30
N VAL A 469 -19.55 17.83 -14.52
CA VAL A 469 -19.01 16.83 -15.45
C VAL A 469 -20.11 16.39 -16.39
N PRO A 470 -19.95 16.58 -17.72
CA PRO A 470 -20.91 16.07 -18.71
C PRO A 470 -21.04 14.54 -18.59
N LEU A 471 -22.25 14.02 -18.63
CA LEU A 471 -22.53 12.59 -18.58
C LEU A 471 -21.82 11.83 -19.71
N ALA A 472 -21.78 12.41 -20.90
CA ALA A 472 -21.05 11.85 -22.05
C ALA A 472 -19.54 11.69 -21.75
N GLY A 473 -18.93 12.59 -20.96
CA GLY A 473 -17.53 12.53 -20.54
C GLY A 473 -17.20 11.34 -19.64
N ILE A 474 -18.20 10.78 -18.97
CA ILE A 474 -18.08 9.58 -18.13
C ILE A 474 -18.69 8.33 -18.79
N GLY A 475 -19.03 8.41 -20.08
CA GLY A 475 -19.57 7.30 -20.87
C GLY A 475 -21.02 6.93 -20.55
N ILE A 476 -21.82 7.90 -20.09
CA ILE A 476 -23.25 7.74 -19.78
C ILE A 476 -24.07 8.68 -20.66
N ALA A 477 -25.28 8.25 -21.05
CA ALA A 477 -26.26 9.05 -21.76
C ALA A 477 -27.66 8.86 -21.17
N GLY A 478 -28.50 9.85 -21.37
CA GLY A 478 -29.90 9.84 -20.91
C GLY A 478 -30.06 10.32 -19.47
N VAL A 479 -31.22 10.08 -18.90
CA VAL A 479 -31.56 10.52 -17.55
C VAL A 479 -30.90 9.60 -16.55
N CYS A 480 -30.19 10.17 -15.57
CA CYS A 480 -29.48 9.44 -14.53
C CYS A 480 -29.95 9.86 -13.15
N LYS A 481 -30.07 8.91 -12.23
CA LYS A 481 -30.22 9.19 -10.79
C LYS A 481 -28.83 9.48 -10.20
N VAL A 482 -28.78 10.40 -9.26
CA VAL A 482 -27.53 10.79 -8.57
C VAL A 482 -27.72 10.61 -7.08
N ARG A 483 -26.74 9.94 -6.43
CA ARG A 483 -26.68 9.73 -4.98
C ARG A 483 -25.36 10.26 -4.42
N ASP A 484 -25.43 11.02 -3.36
CA ASP A 484 -24.27 11.46 -2.59
C ASP A 484 -23.91 10.38 -1.55
N LEU A 485 -22.70 9.82 -1.66
CA LEU A 485 -22.26 8.70 -0.85
C LEU A 485 -21.83 9.14 0.57
N TRP A 486 -21.45 10.40 0.76
CA TRP A 486 -21.10 10.92 2.08
C TRP A 486 -22.33 11.18 2.95
N SER A 487 -23.35 11.78 2.37
CA SER A 487 -24.59 12.10 3.09
C SER A 487 -25.67 11.02 2.99
N HIS A 488 -25.45 9.96 2.20
CA HIS A 488 -26.41 8.90 1.90
C HIS A 488 -27.72 9.42 1.27
N LYS A 489 -27.67 10.56 0.55
CA LYS A 489 -28.85 11.22 -0.01
C LYS A 489 -28.97 11.05 -1.51
N ASP A 490 -30.18 10.78 -1.95
CA ASP A 490 -30.52 10.87 -3.37
C ASP A 490 -30.74 12.34 -3.75
N LEU A 491 -29.97 12.79 -4.76
CA LEU A 491 -29.96 14.19 -5.23
C LEU A 491 -30.92 14.45 -6.39
N GLY A 492 -31.75 13.45 -6.76
CA GLY A 492 -32.65 13.52 -7.90
C GLY A 492 -32.03 13.03 -9.19
N THR A 493 -32.53 13.56 -10.34
CA THR A 493 -32.11 13.12 -11.68
C THR A 493 -31.43 14.24 -12.47
N VAL A 494 -30.53 13.85 -13.35
CA VAL A 494 -29.81 14.73 -14.29
C VAL A 494 -29.86 14.13 -15.71
N SER A 495 -29.82 14.97 -16.76
CA SER A 495 -29.82 14.51 -18.15
C SER A 495 -28.55 14.87 -18.93
N ASP A 496 -27.85 15.92 -18.53
CA ASP A 496 -26.71 16.47 -19.29
C ASP A 496 -25.39 16.35 -18.55
N ALA A 497 -25.39 16.71 -17.27
CA ALA A 497 -24.19 16.73 -16.44
C ALA A 497 -24.50 16.42 -14.98
N VAL A 498 -23.57 15.72 -14.31
CA VAL A 498 -23.55 15.59 -12.86
C VAL A 498 -22.73 16.73 -12.25
N SER A 499 -23.21 17.34 -11.17
CA SER A 499 -22.50 18.44 -10.51
C SER A 499 -22.74 18.47 -9.02
N ALA A 500 -21.76 19.01 -8.28
CA ALA A 500 -21.89 19.35 -6.87
C ALA A 500 -21.22 20.69 -6.57
N THR A 501 -21.70 21.36 -5.51
CA THR A 501 -21.03 22.51 -4.93
C THR A 501 -20.08 22.01 -3.85
N VAL A 502 -18.79 22.29 -4.00
CA VAL A 502 -17.71 21.73 -3.19
C VAL A 502 -16.94 22.87 -2.55
N SER A 503 -16.78 22.84 -1.22
CA SER A 503 -15.96 23.79 -0.46
C SER A 503 -14.52 23.79 -0.94
N SER A 504 -13.76 24.87 -0.67
CA SER A 504 -12.31 24.85 -0.85
C SER A 504 -11.69 23.70 -0.06
N HIS A 505 -10.76 22.97 -0.67
CA HIS A 505 -10.14 21.76 -0.15
C HIS A 505 -11.11 20.58 0.10
N GLY A 506 -12.39 20.72 -0.28
CA GLY A 506 -13.41 19.71 -0.09
C GLY A 506 -13.56 18.74 -1.25
N ALA A 507 -14.40 17.72 -1.03
CA ALA A 507 -14.76 16.73 -2.03
C ALA A 507 -16.25 16.39 -1.98
N ALA A 508 -16.78 15.94 -3.14
CA ALA A 508 -18.05 15.22 -3.24
C ALA A 508 -17.80 13.87 -3.90
N LEU A 509 -18.43 12.81 -3.40
CA LEU A 509 -18.35 11.47 -3.97
C LEU A 509 -19.76 11.00 -4.33
N LEU A 510 -20.00 10.84 -5.61
CA LEU A 510 -21.32 10.60 -6.17
C LEU A 510 -21.39 9.24 -6.86
N ARG A 511 -22.53 8.57 -6.75
CA ARG A 511 -22.90 7.46 -7.64
C ARG A 511 -23.91 7.97 -8.65
N VAL A 512 -23.64 7.73 -9.93
CA VAL A 512 -24.46 8.13 -11.05
C VAL A 512 -25.00 6.88 -11.72
N GLN A 513 -26.32 6.70 -11.66
CA GLN A 513 -27.02 5.53 -12.16
C GLN A 513 -27.83 5.89 -13.40
N PRO A 514 -27.51 5.37 -14.59
CA PRO A 514 -28.31 5.55 -15.79
C PRO A 514 -29.72 4.99 -15.61
N GLY A 515 -30.71 5.69 -16.14
CA GLY A 515 -32.05 5.14 -16.28
C GLY A 515 -32.06 3.88 -17.17
N GLU A 516 -33.11 3.09 -17.04
CA GLU A 516 -33.35 1.90 -17.86
C GLU A 516 -33.56 2.23 -19.33
#